data_d8ed03ae25a5b4838de6b16bfb0b8880
#
_entry.id   d8ed03ae25a5b4838de6b16bfb0b8880
#
_cell.length_a   1.000
_cell.length_b   1.000
_cell.length_c   1.000
_cell.angle_alpha   90.00
_cell.angle_beta   90.00
_cell.angle_gamma   90.00
#
_symmetry.space_group_name_H-M   'P 1'
#
loop_
_entity.id
_entity.type
_entity.pdbx_description
1 polymer ?
#
loop_
_entity_poly.entity_id
_entity_poly.type
_entity_poly.pdbx_seq_one_letter_code
_entity_poly.pdbx_strand_id
1 'polypeptide(L)'
;MAANPTVEHVHFPFDQQVTDPAEGPNVGFGDERSLLWKQQTYQNDINGLSMANCGVFLYDMDELDDGCAFEIGFLRAQNKPVIIVPFTNQPEKKPIMNLMLSEGATAFIKGDQELELLKTYDFNNCPCRPLTGYGTI
;
A
#
# COMPACT_ATOMS: atom_id res chain seq x y z
N MET A 1 -3.68 -2.08 -13.57
CA MET A 1 -3.47 -0.61 -13.68
C MET A 1 -3.20 -0.15 -15.10
N ALA A 2 -2.65 -1.03 -15.95
CA ALA A 2 -2.42 -0.67 -17.37
C ALA A 2 -3.68 -0.20 -18.12
N ALA A 3 -4.87 -0.56 -17.62
CA ALA A 3 -6.15 -0.14 -18.22
C ALA A 3 -6.59 1.28 -17.80
N ASN A 4 -5.90 1.93 -16.87
CA ASN A 4 -6.27 3.28 -16.41
C ASN A 4 -5.44 4.33 -17.16
N PRO A 5 -6.08 5.22 -17.95
CA PRO A 5 -5.36 6.17 -18.79
C PRO A 5 -4.60 7.26 -18.00
N THR A 6 -4.88 7.43 -16.71
CA THR A 6 -4.19 8.42 -15.88
C THR A 6 -2.92 7.85 -15.22
N VAL A 7 -2.63 6.57 -15.43
CA VAL A 7 -1.45 5.89 -14.89
C VAL A 7 -0.43 5.67 -15.99
N GLU A 8 0.73 6.31 -15.90
CA GLU A 8 1.84 6.10 -16.83
C GLU A 8 2.74 4.95 -16.41
N HIS A 9 3.05 4.87 -15.13
CA HIS A 9 3.96 3.88 -14.58
C HIS A 9 3.52 3.43 -13.20
N VAL A 10 3.64 2.12 -12.95
CA VAL A 10 3.39 1.53 -11.64
C VAL A 10 4.71 0.97 -11.12
N HIS A 11 5.14 1.47 -9.96
CA HIS A 11 6.22 0.86 -9.20
C HIS A 11 5.60 -0.15 -8.23
N PHE A 12 5.93 -1.42 -8.42
CA PHE A 12 5.50 -2.49 -7.54
C PHE A 12 6.74 -3.05 -6.80
N PRO A 13 6.79 -2.95 -5.46
CA PRO A 13 8.02 -3.28 -4.72
C PRO A 13 8.56 -4.68 -4.97
N PHE A 14 7.69 -5.66 -5.21
CA PHE A 14 8.10 -7.04 -5.45
C PHE A 14 8.75 -7.27 -6.82
N ASP A 15 8.72 -6.29 -7.72
CA ASP A 15 9.43 -6.36 -9.00
C ASP A 15 10.94 -6.10 -8.83
N GLN A 16 11.35 -5.53 -7.69
CA GLN A 16 12.73 -5.22 -7.36
C GLN A 16 13.19 -6.05 -6.16
N GLN A 17 13.47 -7.32 -6.41
CA GLN A 17 13.92 -8.21 -5.36
C GLN A 17 15.41 -8.05 -5.09
N VAL A 18 15.77 -7.94 -3.83
CA VAL A 18 17.16 -7.91 -3.35
C VAL A 18 17.62 -9.34 -3.12
N THR A 19 18.80 -9.66 -3.60
CA THR A 19 19.43 -10.95 -3.38
C THR A 19 20.75 -10.75 -2.63
N ASP A 20 20.90 -11.46 -1.52
CA ASP A 20 22.17 -11.55 -0.79
C ASP A 20 22.71 -12.98 -0.94
N PRO A 21 23.80 -13.18 -1.69
CA PRO A 21 24.39 -14.51 -1.88
C PRO A 21 24.78 -15.20 -0.57
N ALA A 22 25.08 -14.44 0.49
CA ALA A 22 25.45 -15.00 1.78
C ALA A 22 24.31 -15.69 2.52
N GLU A 23 23.05 -15.41 2.14
CA GLU A 23 21.87 -16.04 2.77
C GLU A 23 21.65 -17.48 2.31
N GLY A 24 22.19 -17.85 1.17
CA GLY A 24 21.93 -19.17 0.58
C GLY A 24 20.60 -19.23 -0.19
N PRO A 25 20.33 -20.37 -0.86
CA PRO A 25 19.21 -20.47 -1.82
C PRO A 25 17.83 -20.72 -1.19
N ASN A 26 17.76 -21.08 0.10
CA ASN A 26 16.54 -21.56 0.74
C ASN A 26 15.90 -20.59 1.71
N VAL A 27 16.27 -19.30 1.63
CA VAL A 27 15.65 -18.28 2.48
C VAL A 27 14.27 -17.95 1.92
N GLY A 28 13.25 -18.21 2.71
CA GLY A 28 11.85 -18.02 2.33
C GLY A 28 11.23 -16.76 2.91
N PHE A 29 10.00 -16.50 2.47
CA PHE A 29 9.19 -15.42 3.01
C PHE A 29 8.86 -15.72 4.48
N GLY A 30 9.10 -14.74 5.36
CA GLY A 30 8.90 -14.90 6.79
C GLY A 30 10.14 -15.35 7.57
N ASP A 31 11.19 -15.78 6.90
CA ASP A 31 12.45 -16.10 7.54
C ASP A 31 13.21 -14.83 7.92
N GLU A 32 14.06 -14.94 8.94
CA GLU A 32 14.98 -13.85 9.29
C GLU A 32 15.94 -13.59 8.13
N ARG A 33 15.99 -12.35 7.65
CA ARG A 33 16.81 -11.96 6.52
C ARG A 33 18.10 -11.28 6.99
N SER A 34 19.10 -11.26 6.11
CA SER A 34 20.37 -10.59 6.39
C SER A 34 20.20 -9.08 6.54
N LEU A 35 21.17 -8.45 7.22
CA LEU A 35 21.20 -6.99 7.35
C LEU A 35 21.27 -6.30 5.98
N LEU A 36 22.09 -6.85 5.07
CA LEU A 36 22.21 -6.33 3.72
C LEU A 36 20.86 -6.33 3.00
N TRP A 37 20.14 -7.44 3.07
CA TRP A 37 18.82 -7.56 2.45
C TRP A 37 17.84 -6.53 3.04
N LYS A 38 17.81 -6.41 4.36
CA LYS A 38 16.92 -5.47 5.05
C LYS A 38 17.19 -4.03 4.63
N GLN A 39 18.45 -3.63 4.63
CA GLN A 39 18.82 -2.25 4.30
C GLN A 39 18.54 -1.92 2.83
N GLN A 40 18.86 -2.81 1.92
CA GLN A 40 18.62 -2.58 0.50
C GLN A 40 17.14 -2.60 0.15
N THR A 41 16.38 -3.51 0.74
CA THR A 41 14.92 -3.57 0.54
C THR A 41 14.27 -2.28 1.05
N TYR A 42 14.60 -1.86 2.26
CA TYR A 42 14.12 -0.59 2.82
C TYR A 42 14.44 0.58 1.89
N GLN A 43 15.69 0.67 1.43
CA GLN A 43 16.10 1.78 0.57
C GLN A 43 15.38 1.77 -0.78
N ASN A 44 15.18 0.59 -1.37
CA ASN A 44 14.42 0.47 -2.62
C ASN A 44 12.97 0.93 -2.44
N ASP A 45 12.34 0.55 -1.34
CA ASP A 45 10.97 0.97 -1.05
C ASP A 45 10.87 2.48 -0.84
N ILE A 46 11.80 3.05 -0.07
CA ILE A 46 11.86 4.50 0.15
C ILE A 46 12.11 5.25 -1.17
N ASN A 47 12.98 4.75 -2.03
CA ASN A 47 13.23 5.37 -3.33
C ASN A 47 11.97 5.33 -4.20
N GLY A 48 11.26 4.21 -4.23
CA GLY A 48 10.01 4.09 -4.97
C GLY A 48 8.94 5.07 -4.47
N LEU A 49 8.77 5.17 -3.16
CA LEU A 49 7.85 6.12 -2.54
C LEU A 49 8.23 7.57 -2.84
N SER A 50 9.54 7.88 -2.80
CA SER A 50 10.04 9.24 -3.07
C SER A 50 9.81 9.67 -4.51
N MET A 51 9.85 8.74 -5.46
CA MET A 51 9.65 9.00 -6.88
C MET A 51 8.16 9.00 -7.28
N ALA A 52 7.30 8.34 -6.51
CA ALA A 52 5.89 8.23 -6.83
C ALA A 52 5.16 9.57 -6.67
N ASN A 53 4.11 9.77 -7.47
CA ASN A 53 3.21 10.93 -7.35
C ASN A 53 2.06 10.64 -6.39
N CYS A 54 1.68 9.38 -6.24
CA CYS A 54 0.68 8.92 -5.28
C CYS A 54 0.95 7.46 -4.92
N GLY A 55 0.34 6.98 -3.85
CA GLY A 55 0.42 5.58 -3.45
C GLY A 55 -0.95 4.90 -3.45
N VAL A 56 -0.96 3.64 -3.84
CA VAL A 56 -2.13 2.77 -3.74
C VAL A 56 -1.76 1.60 -2.84
N PHE A 57 -2.52 1.41 -1.77
CA PHE A 57 -2.20 0.42 -0.74
C PHE A 57 -3.31 -0.60 -0.61
N LEU A 58 -3.00 -1.85 -0.91
CA LEU A 58 -3.87 -2.97 -0.60
C LEU A 58 -3.73 -3.25 0.90
N TYR A 59 -4.76 -2.93 1.66
CA TYR A 59 -4.69 -2.97 3.11
C TYR A 59 -5.57 -4.09 3.68
N ASP A 60 -4.91 -5.13 4.19
CA ASP A 60 -5.58 -6.27 4.79
C ASP A 60 -6.09 -5.89 6.19
N MET A 61 -7.41 -5.86 6.35
CA MET A 61 -8.04 -5.52 7.63
C MET A 61 -8.04 -6.67 8.63
N ASP A 62 -7.75 -7.88 8.17
CA ASP A 62 -7.69 -9.05 9.03
C ASP A 62 -6.30 -9.26 9.64
N GLU A 63 -5.28 -8.76 8.97
CA GLU A 63 -3.88 -8.89 9.37
C GLU A 63 -3.15 -7.59 9.09
N LEU A 64 -3.16 -6.69 10.07
CA LEU A 64 -2.67 -5.32 9.92
C LEU A 64 -1.18 -5.30 9.59
N ASP A 65 -0.81 -4.46 8.65
CA ASP A 65 0.55 -4.34 8.13
C ASP A 65 1.20 -3.03 8.60
N ASP A 66 2.15 -3.17 9.52
CA ASP A 66 2.91 -2.04 10.07
C ASP A 66 3.74 -1.34 8.99
N GLY A 67 4.29 -2.11 8.04
CA GLY A 67 5.08 -1.56 6.93
C GLY A 67 4.23 -0.70 6.01
N CYS A 68 3.04 -1.16 5.69
CA CYS A 68 2.07 -0.41 4.90
C CYS A 68 1.69 0.92 5.59
N ALA A 69 1.44 0.87 6.89
CA ALA A 69 1.13 2.07 7.68
C ALA A 69 2.30 3.08 7.68
N PHE A 70 3.53 2.59 7.81
CA PHE A 70 4.72 3.43 7.72
C PHE A 70 4.82 4.14 6.36
N GLU A 71 4.62 3.41 5.28
CA GLU A 71 4.71 3.94 3.91
C GLU A 71 3.62 4.97 3.64
N ILE A 72 2.41 4.73 4.12
CA ILE A 72 1.29 5.69 4.04
C ILE A 72 1.68 7.00 4.72
N GLY A 73 2.21 6.93 5.94
CA GLY A 73 2.67 8.09 6.68
C GLY A 73 3.80 8.82 5.96
N PHE A 74 4.73 8.08 5.36
CA PHE A 74 5.84 8.65 4.60
C PHE A 74 5.34 9.48 3.40
N LEU A 75 4.39 8.95 2.63
CA LEU A 75 3.80 9.68 1.51
C LEU A 75 3.03 10.92 1.96
N ARG A 76 2.25 10.79 3.03
CA ARG A 76 1.49 11.92 3.57
C ARG A 76 2.40 13.04 4.06
N ALA A 77 3.54 12.71 4.65
CA ALA A 77 4.54 13.71 5.05
C ALA A 77 5.11 14.49 3.87
N GLN A 78 5.08 13.91 2.67
CA GLN A 78 5.50 14.54 1.42
C GLN A 78 4.35 15.22 0.66
N ASN A 79 3.18 15.32 1.27
CA ASN A 79 1.95 15.87 0.65
C ASN A 79 1.51 15.12 -0.60
N LYS A 80 1.79 13.83 -0.66
CA LYS A 80 1.36 12.98 -1.78
C LYS A 80 0.03 12.31 -1.47
N PRO A 81 -0.87 12.18 -2.45
CA PRO A 81 -2.13 11.47 -2.25
C PRO A 81 -1.90 10.00 -1.94
N VAL A 82 -2.77 9.46 -1.07
CA VAL A 82 -2.78 8.06 -0.68
C VAL A 82 -4.17 7.49 -0.92
N ILE A 83 -4.24 6.42 -1.68
CA ILE A 83 -5.46 5.67 -1.92
C ILE A 83 -5.33 4.34 -1.19
N ILE A 84 -6.25 4.07 -0.26
CA ILE A 84 -6.27 2.80 0.46
C ILE A 84 -7.37 1.91 -0.13
N VAL A 85 -7.00 0.67 -0.38
CA VAL A 85 -7.91 -0.38 -0.85
C VAL A 85 -8.05 -1.39 0.28
N PRO A 86 -8.97 -1.15 1.25
CA PRO A 86 -9.15 -2.07 2.36
C PRO A 86 -9.94 -3.29 1.92
N PHE A 87 -9.59 -4.45 2.48
CA PHE A 87 -10.32 -5.69 2.25
C PHE A 87 -10.31 -6.55 3.52
N THR A 88 -11.31 -7.42 3.63
CA THR A 88 -11.41 -8.38 4.70
C THR A 88 -12.06 -9.67 4.20
N ASN A 89 -11.57 -10.80 4.69
CA ASN A 89 -12.20 -12.11 4.47
C ASN A 89 -13.19 -12.47 5.59
N GLN A 90 -13.30 -11.59 6.60
CA GLN A 90 -14.13 -11.80 7.78
C GLN A 90 -15.01 -10.57 8.06
N PRO A 91 -15.92 -10.21 7.12
CA PRO A 91 -16.72 -8.99 7.26
C PRO A 91 -17.65 -9.01 8.49
N GLU A 92 -18.01 -10.19 8.96
CA GLU A 92 -18.82 -10.35 10.17
C GLU A 92 -18.13 -9.86 11.45
N LYS A 93 -16.82 -9.80 11.45
CA LYS A 93 -16.04 -9.29 12.60
C LYS A 93 -16.01 -7.77 12.66
N LYS A 94 -16.50 -7.10 11.62
CA LYS A 94 -16.56 -5.62 11.51
C LYS A 94 -15.23 -4.97 11.89
N PRO A 95 -14.17 -5.22 11.12
CA PRO A 95 -12.86 -4.69 11.43
C PRO A 95 -12.86 -3.16 11.49
N ILE A 96 -12.00 -2.61 12.35
CA ILE A 96 -11.92 -1.19 12.63
C ILE A 96 -10.59 -0.66 12.11
N MET A 97 -10.63 0.42 11.35
CA MET A 97 -9.43 1.07 10.84
C MET A 97 -8.93 2.11 11.84
N ASN A 98 -7.61 2.15 12.03
CA ASN A 98 -6.99 3.18 12.85
C ASN A 98 -7.23 4.57 12.26
N LEU A 99 -7.55 5.53 13.12
CA LEU A 99 -7.90 6.89 12.70
C LEU A 99 -6.80 7.59 11.89
N MET A 100 -5.54 7.29 12.16
CA MET A 100 -4.44 7.91 11.42
C MET A 100 -4.46 7.50 9.94
N LEU A 101 -4.91 6.28 9.65
CA LEU A 101 -5.08 5.80 8.29
C LEU A 101 -6.37 6.33 7.67
N SER A 102 -7.47 6.28 8.43
CA SER A 102 -8.78 6.68 7.90
C SER A 102 -8.83 8.18 7.60
N GLU A 103 -8.20 9.00 8.40
CA GLU A 103 -8.14 10.44 8.19
C GLU A 103 -6.96 10.87 7.30
N GLY A 104 -5.87 10.10 7.32
CA GLY A 104 -4.69 10.41 6.53
C GLY A 104 -4.83 10.08 5.05
N ALA A 105 -5.68 9.15 4.68
CA ALA A 105 -5.88 8.78 3.28
C ALA A 105 -6.66 9.83 2.50
N THR A 106 -6.36 9.93 1.22
CA THR A 106 -7.08 10.82 0.29
C THR A 106 -8.37 10.16 -0.18
N ALA A 107 -8.32 8.87 -0.49
CA ALA A 107 -9.45 8.15 -1.03
C ALA A 107 -9.43 6.69 -0.60
N PHE A 108 -10.63 6.10 -0.54
CA PHE A 108 -10.84 4.69 -0.27
C PHE A 108 -11.57 4.04 -1.43
N ILE A 109 -11.08 2.88 -1.85
CA ILE A 109 -11.73 2.01 -2.83
C ILE A 109 -11.78 0.63 -2.20
N LYS A 110 -12.97 0.15 -1.83
CA LYS A 110 -13.09 -1.13 -1.12
C LYS A 110 -12.74 -2.30 -2.03
N GLY A 111 -11.80 -3.12 -1.61
CA GLY A 111 -11.29 -4.24 -2.40
C GLY A 111 -12.30 -5.33 -2.65
N ASP A 112 -13.29 -5.48 -1.77
CA ASP A 112 -14.30 -6.54 -1.87
C ASP A 112 -15.41 -6.21 -2.88
N GLN A 113 -15.66 -4.92 -3.15
CA GLN A 113 -16.87 -4.49 -3.87
C GLN A 113 -16.60 -3.48 -4.97
N GLU A 114 -15.53 -2.71 -4.87
CA GLU A 114 -15.31 -1.53 -5.70
C GLU A 114 -14.03 -1.60 -6.54
N LEU A 115 -13.37 -2.74 -6.59
CA LEU A 115 -12.04 -2.87 -7.22
C LEU A 115 -12.02 -2.38 -8.68
N GLU A 116 -13.12 -2.52 -9.40
CA GLU A 116 -13.23 -2.03 -10.78
C GLU A 116 -13.07 -0.50 -10.89
N LEU A 117 -13.31 0.24 -9.81
CA LEU A 117 -13.10 1.69 -9.80
C LEU A 117 -11.65 2.09 -10.00
N LEU A 118 -10.70 1.19 -9.74
CA LEU A 118 -9.28 1.46 -10.03
C LEU A 118 -9.02 1.70 -11.52
N LYS A 119 -9.87 1.18 -12.40
CA LYS A 119 -9.75 1.39 -13.85
C LYS A 119 -10.17 2.79 -14.29
N THR A 120 -10.99 3.47 -13.50
CA THR A 120 -11.56 4.77 -13.86
C THR A 120 -11.21 5.89 -12.89
N TYR A 121 -10.62 5.56 -11.74
CA TYR A 121 -10.20 6.57 -10.79
C TYR A 121 -9.17 7.53 -11.41
N ASP A 122 -9.36 8.83 -11.19
CA ASP A 122 -8.47 9.85 -11.74
C ASP A 122 -7.24 10.04 -10.85
N PHE A 123 -6.14 9.40 -11.21
CA PHE A 123 -4.87 9.52 -10.48
C PHE A 123 -4.12 10.83 -10.75
N ASN A 124 -4.57 11.63 -11.70
CA ASN A 124 -3.99 12.95 -11.91
C ASN A 124 -4.47 13.94 -10.85
N ASN A 125 -5.74 13.89 -10.49
CA ASN A 125 -6.36 14.80 -9.52
C ASN A 125 -6.63 14.15 -8.16
N CYS A 126 -6.65 12.84 -8.07
CA CYS A 126 -6.88 12.05 -6.86
C CYS A 126 -8.09 12.57 -6.06
N PRO A 127 -9.30 12.54 -6.62
CA PRO A 127 -10.47 13.05 -5.91
C PRO A 127 -10.73 12.26 -4.62
N CYS A 128 -11.19 12.99 -3.60
CA CYS A 128 -11.49 12.42 -2.30
C CYS A 128 -12.65 11.41 -2.40
N ARG A 129 -12.49 10.27 -1.74
CA ARG A 129 -13.55 9.27 -1.54
C ARG A 129 -13.52 8.84 -0.07
N PRO A 130 -14.55 9.15 0.71
CA PRO A 130 -14.55 8.81 2.14
C PRO A 130 -14.63 7.30 2.39
N LEU A 131 -14.12 6.89 3.53
CA LEU A 131 -14.27 5.52 4.00
C LEU A 131 -15.73 5.23 4.33
N THR A 132 -16.25 4.12 3.83
CA THR A 132 -17.59 3.63 4.15
C THR A 132 -17.54 2.15 4.51
N GLY A 133 -18.43 1.72 5.39
CA GLY A 133 -18.55 0.30 5.74
C GLY A 133 -17.58 -0.21 6.81
N TYR A 134 -16.66 0.62 7.28
CA TYR A 134 -15.75 0.30 8.39
C TYR A 134 -15.91 1.30 9.51
N GLY A 135 -15.76 0.83 10.77
CA GLY A 135 -15.59 1.73 11.88
C GLY A 135 -14.18 2.29 11.96
N THR A 136 -13.98 3.36 12.72
CA THR A 136 -12.66 3.96 12.92
C THR A 136 -12.41 4.21 14.41
N ILE A 137 -11.14 4.13 14.80
CA ILE A 137 -10.76 4.36 16.19
C ILE A 137 -9.39 5.06 16.28
#